data_6b8b80aff37371592962dcfdfbcac400
#
_entry.id   6b8b80aff37371592962dcfdfbcac400
#
_cell.length_a   1.000
_cell.length_b   1.000
_cell.length_c   1.000
_cell.angle_alpha   90.00
_cell.angle_beta   90.00
_cell.angle_gamma   90.00
#
_symmetry.space_group_name_H-M   'P 1'
#
loop_
_entity.id
_entity.type
_entity.pdbx_description
1 polymer ?
#
loop_
_entity_poly.entity_id
_entity_poly.type
_entity_poly.pdbx_seq_one_letter_code
_entity_poly.pdbx_strand_id
1 'polypeptide(L)'
;MELWDLYDKDGNKTGEVWERKPMNYLNIPEGRYHIVGDILVKHVDGTFLLTKRDPRKDIYPGCWEPGAGGAAQQGEEPYACAVRELFEETGLTADIMELIGTSRSERSHALYYSYLAVVSCDKDSVVLQEGETTDYKWVDAKGLLDYAESADAMRNHVERYRGFINELEDEIGYDQ
;
A
#
# COMPACT_ATOMS: atom_id res chain seq x y z
N MET A 1 6.01 -21.42 2.04
CA MET A 1 6.22 -20.89 3.43
C MET A 1 6.77 -19.48 3.24
N GLU A 2 6.02 -18.48 3.66
CA GLU A 2 6.44 -17.08 3.58
C GLU A 2 7.04 -16.67 4.93
N LEU A 3 8.23 -16.09 4.90
CA LEU A 3 8.96 -15.66 6.08
C LEU A 3 9.16 -14.14 6.04
N TRP A 4 9.09 -13.50 7.20
CA TRP A 4 9.35 -12.09 7.39
C TRP A 4 10.51 -11.88 8.35
N ASP A 5 11.41 -10.95 8.04
CA ASP A 5 12.35 -10.43 9.04
C ASP A 5 11.59 -9.58 10.05
N LEU A 6 11.98 -9.65 11.32
CA LEU A 6 11.46 -8.78 12.36
C LEU A 6 12.43 -7.63 12.65
N TYR A 7 11.83 -6.48 12.94
CA TYR A 7 12.50 -5.21 13.18
C TYR A 7 12.12 -4.67 14.56
N ASP A 8 12.97 -3.82 15.13
CA ASP A 8 12.63 -3.01 16.30
C ASP A 8 11.81 -1.77 15.89
N LYS A 9 11.41 -0.96 16.88
CA LYS A 9 10.63 0.26 16.66
C LYS A 9 11.34 1.34 15.83
N ASP A 10 12.66 1.25 15.70
CA ASP A 10 13.50 2.20 14.98
C ASP A 10 13.88 1.68 13.57
N GLY A 11 13.33 0.52 13.17
CA GLY A 11 13.53 -0.08 11.85
C GLY A 11 14.83 -0.87 11.71
N ASN A 12 15.49 -1.24 12.81
CA ASN A 12 16.67 -2.08 12.77
C ASN A 12 16.27 -3.55 12.78
N LYS A 13 16.91 -4.38 11.93
CA LYS A 13 16.71 -5.84 11.94
C LYS A 13 17.12 -6.42 13.29
N THR A 14 16.26 -7.25 13.87
CA THR A 14 16.52 -7.93 15.14
C THR A 14 17.26 -9.25 14.97
N GLY A 15 17.28 -9.79 13.76
CA GLY A 15 17.76 -11.15 13.48
C GLY A 15 16.71 -12.25 13.71
N GLU A 16 15.53 -11.86 14.22
CA GLU A 16 14.40 -12.77 14.40
C GLU A 16 13.59 -12.87 13.11
N VAL A 17 12.96 -14.02 12.87
CA VAL A 17 12.17 -14.32 11.68
C VAL A 17 10.78 -14.79 12.11
N TRP A 18 9.75 -14.36 11.39
CA TRP A 18 8.35 -14.75 11.61
C TRP A 18 7.82 -15.54 10.42
N GLU A 19 7.22 -16.69 10.67
CA GLU A 19 6.50 -17.44 9.63
C GLU A 19 5.10 -16.87 9.47
N ARG A 20 4.76 -16.34 8.28
CA ARG A 20 3.42 -15.82 7.99
C ARG A 20 2.39 -16.95 7.94
N LYS A 21 1.31 -16.78 8.69
CA LYS A 21 0.06 -17.55 8.61
C LYS A 21 -1.13 -16.59 8.68
N PRO A 22 -2.32 -16.98 8.20
CA PRO A 22 -3.50 -16.12 8.30
C PRO A 22 -3.67 -15.56 9.72
N MET A 23 -3.79 -14.23 9.82
CA MET A 23 -4.01 -13.47 11.07
C MET A 23 -2.94 -13.61 12.17
N ASN A 24 -1.86 -14.39 11.98
CA ASN A 24 -0.86 -14.59 13.05
C ASN A 24 0.09 -13.40 13.26
N TYR A 25 0.07 -12.42 12.37
CA TYR A 25 0.81 -11.17 12.57
C TYR A 25 0.39 -10.42 13.85
N LEU A 26 -0.85 -10.64 14.32
CA LEU A 26 -1.34 -10.10 15.59
C LEU A 26 -0.65 -10.71 16.83
N ASN A 27 0.06 -11.83 16.65
CA ASN A 27 0.80 -12.52 17.69
C ASN A 27 2.31 -12.24 17.66
N ILE A 28 2.76 -11.37 16.77
CA ILE A 28 4.15 -10.91 16.77
C ILE A 28 4.44 -10.29 18.15
N PRO A 29 5.59 -10.61 18.77
CA PRO A 29 5.92 -10.09 20.10
C PRO A 29 5.91 -8.56 20.16
N GLU A 30 5.53 -8.00 21.31
CA GLU A 30 5.57 -6.56 21.56
C GLU A 30 6.97 -5.98 21.30
N GLY A 31 7.01 -4.82 20.63
CA GLY A 31 8.25 -4.18 20.22
C GLY A 31 8.94 -4.85 19.03
N ARG A 32 8.26 -5.77 18.34
CA ARG A 32 8.68 -6.38 17.08
C ARG A 32 7.70 -6.03 15.98
N TYR A 33 8.24 -5.78 14.79
CA TYR A 33 7.48 -5.32 13.64
C TYR A 33 7.97 -6.02 12.38
N HIS A 34 7.07 -6.22 11.43
CA HIS A 34 7.42 -6.56 10.06
C HIS A 34 7.29 -5.33 9.15
N ILE A 35 7.89 -5.36 7.97
CA ILE A 35 7.80 -4.27 6.99
C ILE A 35 6.61 -4.51 6.06
N VAL A 36 5.91 -3.42 5.74
CA VAL A 36 4.86 -3.37 4.71
C VAL A 36 5.15 -2.22 3.77
N GLY A 37 5.16 -2.50 2.47
CA GLY A 37 5.20 -1.49 1.42
C GLY A 37 3.78 -1.17 0.96
N ASP A 38 3.40 0.12 1.02
CA ASP A 38 2.18 0.63 0.42
C ASP A 38 2.54 1.48 -0.80
N ILE A 39 1.80 1.36 -1.88
CA ILE A 39 2.11 2.06 -3.12
C ILE A 39 0.87 2.81 -3.63
N LEU A 40 0.92 4.14 -3.59
CA LEU A 40 -0.02 5.01 -4.30
C LEU A 40 0.45 5.14 -5.74
N VAL A 41 -0.40 4.78 -6.71
CA VAL A 41 -0.04 4.77 -8.13
C VAL A 41 -0.65 5.98 -8.83
N LYS A 42 0.21 6.83 -9.41
CA LYS A 42 -0.15 8.00 -10.20
C LYS A 42 0.27 7.79 -11.65
N HIS A 43 -0.63 7.95 -12.59
CA HIS A 43 -0.31 7.97 -14.01
C HIS A 43 0.19 9.35 -14.42
N VAL A 44 1.03 9.43 -15.47
CA VAL A 44 1.60 10.69 -15.99
C VAL A 44 0.54 11.70 -16.46
N ASP A 45 -0.70 11.26 -16.75
CA ASP A 45 -1.82 12.15 -17.08
C ASP A 45 -2.51 12.78 -15.84
N GLY A 46 -2.02 12.48 -14.64
CA GLY A 46 -2.54 13.02 -13.37
C GLY A 46 -3.61 12.18 -12.70
N THR A 47 -3.99 11.02 -13.27
CA THR A 47 -4.95 10.11 -12.62
C THR A 47 -4.28 9.13 -11.66
N PHE A 48 -5.06 8.58 -10.73
CA PHE A 48 -4.63 7.64 -9.70
C PHE A 48 -5.36 6.30 -9.84
N LEU A 49 -4.63 5.21 -9.58
CA LEU A 49 -5.19 3.86 -9.59
C LEU A 49 -5.85 3.56 -8.26
N LEU A 50 -7.12 3.16 -8.29
CA LEU A 50 -7.78 2.46 -7.19
C LEU A 50 -8.01 1.01 -7.60
N THR A 51 -7.70 0.08 -6.68
CA THR A 51 -7.94 -1.35 -6.85
C THR A 51 -9.01 -1.84 -5.87
N LYS A 52 -9.73 -2.88 -6.24
CA LYS A 52 -10.79 -3.45 -5.39
C LYS A 52 -10.32 -4.79 -4.84
N ARG A 53 -10.27 -4.88 -3.52
CA ARG A 53 -9.86 -6.10 -2.81
C ARG A 53 -10.81 -7.26 -3.09
N ASP A 54 -10.25 -8.46 -3.19
CA ASP A 54 -11.04 -9.68 -3.33
C ASP A 54 -12.00 -9.83 -2.11
N PRO A 55 -13.28 -10.13 -2.33
CA PRO A 55 -14.24 -10.37 -1.24
C PRO A 55 -13.86 -11.52 -0.30
N ARG A 56 -12.90 -12.37 -0.68
CA ARG A 56 -12.39 -13.48 0.13
C ARG A 56 -11.26 -13.06 1.10
N LYS A 57 -10.79 -11.81 1.04
CA LYS A 57 -9.74 -11.30 1.94
C LYS A 57 -10.26 -11.19 3.37
N ASP A 58 -9.41 -11.55 4.33
CA ASP A 58 -9.74 -11.50 5.77
C ASP A 58 -9.91 -10.06 6.29
N ILE A 59 -9.21 -9.10 5.66
CA ILE A 59 -9.17 -7.70 6.07
C ILE A 59 -9.72 -6.83 4.94
N TYR A 60 -10.73 -6.01 5.24
CA TYR A 60 -11.41 -5.11 4.29
C TYR A 60 -11.86 -5.81 2.99
N PRO A 61 -12.63 -6.93 3.06
CA PRO A 61 -13.10 -7.65 1.88
C PRO A 61 -13.95 -6.76 0.98
N GLY A 62 -13.66 -6.73 -0.32
CA GLY A 62 -14.41 -5.99 -1.33
C GLY A 62 -14.31 -4.46 -1.27
N CYS A 63 -13.48 -3.91 -0.39
CA CYS A 63 -13.24 -2.47 -0.31
C CYS A 63 -12.35 -1.98 -1.46
N TRP A 64 -12.50 -0.72 -1.83
CA TRP A 64 -11.55 -0.02 -2.69
C TRP A 64 -10.36 0.47 -1.87
N GLU A 65 -9.17 0.41 -2.45
CA GLU A 65 -7.93 0.91 -1.86
C GLU A 65 -7.07 1.61 -2.91
N PRO A 66 -6.22 2.58 -2.50
CA PRO A 66 -5.30 3.21 -3.45
C PRO A 66 -4.15 2.24 -3.79
N GLY A 67 -3.94 1.99 -5.08
CA GLY A 67 -2.78 1.30 -5.61
C GLY A 67 -2.65 -0.16 -5.22
N ALA A 68 -1.53 -0.50 -4.57
CA ALA A 68 -1.11 -1.85 -4.21
C ALA A 68 -0.36 -1.86 -2.89
N GLY A 69 -0.12 -3.05 -2.30
CA GLY A 69 0.72 -3.15 -1.10
C GLY A 69 0.74 -4.50 -0.45
N GLY A 70 1.84 -4.79 0.22
CA GLY A 70 2.02 -6.06 0.92
C GLY A 70 3.24 -6.11 1.82
N ALA A 71 3.44 -7.24 2.47
CA ALA A 71 4.52 -7.44 3.42
C ALA A 71 5.84 -7.80 2.73
N ALA A 72 6.94 -7.23 3.24
CA ALA A 72 8.27 -7.60 2.80
C ALA A 72 8.60 -9.04 3.19
N GLN A 73 9.15 -9.79 2.25
CA GLN A 73 9.67 -11.12 2.48
C GLN A 73 11.01 -11.07 3.22
N GLN A 74 11.41 -12.19 3.79
CA GLN A 74 12.71 -12.29 4.46
C GLN A 74 13.86 -11.87 3.53
N GLY A 75 14.69 -10.96 4.00
CA GLY A 75 15.82 -10.40 3.24
C GLY A 75 15.45 -9.28 2.28
N GLU A 76 14.18 -8.96 2.13
CA GLU A 76 13.71 -7.91 1.22
C GLU A 76 13.72 -6.54 1.91
N GLU A 77 14.24 -5.55 1.21
CA GLU A 77 14.20 -4.15 1.67
C GLU A 77 12.86 -3.48 1.27
N PRO A 78 12.44 -2.40 1.98
CA PRO A 78 11.13 -1.77 1.74
C PRO A 78 10.88 -1.35 0.29
N TYR A 79 11.89 -0.80 -0.37
CA TYR A 79 11.79 -0.41 -1.78
C TYR A 79 11.57 -1.61 -2.71
N ALA A 80 12.33 -2.69 -2.50
CA ALA A 80 12.19 -3.92 -3.30
C ALA A 80 10.81 -4.56 -3.10
N CYS A 81 10.31 -4.57 -1.85
CA CYS A 81 8.96 -4.99 -1.53
C CYS A 81 7.92 -4.18 -2.33
N ALA A 82 8.00 -2.85 -2.32
CA ALA A 82 7.07 -1.99 -3.05
C ALA A 82 7.09 -2.26 -4.57
N VAL A 83 8.28 -2.43 -5.17
CA VAL A 83 8.41 -2.76 -6.60
C VAL A 83 7.78 -4.11 -6.92
N ARG A 84 8.02 -5.14 -6.09
CA ARG A 84 7.45 -6.47 -6.28
C ARG A 84 5.93 -6.47 -6.14
N GLU A 85 5.40 -5.87 -5.07
CA GLU A 85 3.94 -5.81 -4.81
C GLU A 85 3.20 -5.05 -5.91
N LEU A 86 3.74 -3.92 -6.38
CA LEU A 86 3.17 -3.20 -7.51
C LEU A 86 3.03 -4.10 -8.74
N PHE A 87 4.09 -4.84 -9.07
CA PHE A 87 4.08 -5.72 -10.23
C PHE A 87 3.16 -6.95 -10.03
N GLU A 88 3.21 -7.59 -8.87
CA GLU A 88 2.41 -8.80 -8.58
C GLU A 88 0.91 -8.50 -8.59
N GLU A 89 0.48 -7.39 -7.97
CA GLU A 89 -0.94 -7.06 -7.83
C GLU A 89 -1.54 -6.36 -9.06
N THR A 90 -0.72 -5.66 -9.87
CA THR A 90 -1.23 -4.83 -10.97
C THR A 90 -0.58 -5.09 -12.32
N GLY A 91 0.51 -5.82 -12.39
CA GLY A 91 1.32 -6.01 -13.60
C GLY A 91 2.10 -4.76 -14.02
N LEU A 92 2.04 -3.66 -13.24
CA LEU A 92 2.66 -2.39 -13.59
C LEU A 92 4.11 -2.30 -13.08
N THR A 93 4.90 -1.52 -13.82
CA THR A 93 6.23 -1.07 -13.39
C THR A 93 6.25 0.46 -13.32
N ALA A 94 6.87 1.00 -12.29
CA ALA A 94 6.97 2.44 -12.12
C ALA A 94 8.17 3.02 -12.88
N ASP A 95 7.96 4.17 -13.53
CA ASP A 95 9.04 4.99 -14.08
C ASP A 95 9.81 5.71 -12.95
N ILE A 96 9.07 6.09 -11.90
CA ILE A 96 9.58 6.71 -10.67
C ILE A 96 8.88 6.05 -9.48
N MET A 97 9.64 5.73 -8.43
CA MET A 97 9.12 5.24 -7.15
C MET A 97 9.78 6.06 -6.03
N GLU A 98 9.00 6.89 -5.37
CA GLU A 98 9.46 7.82 -4.34
C GLU A 98 8.82 7.49 -2.99
N LEU A 99 9.63 7.47 -1.91
CA LEU A 99 9.14 7.33 -0.55
C LEU A 99 8.45 8.63 -0.12
N ILE A 100 7.16 8.59 0.16
CA ILE A 100 6.34 9.75 0.55
C ILE A 100 5.94 9.74 2.04
N GLY A 101 6.24 8.66 2.76
CA GLY A 101 5.96 8.61 4.19
C GLY A 101 6.35 7.29 4.84
N THR A 102 6.51 7.33 6.15
CA THR A 102 6.67 6.14 6.99
C THR A 102 5.76 6.24 8.20
N SER A 103 5.22 5.12 8.65
CA SER A 103 4.42 5.06 9.86
C SER A 103 4.56 3.71 10.55
N ARG A 104 4.15 3.65 11.81
CA ARG A 104 4.18 2.43 12.60
C ARG A 104 2.81 2.13 13.19
N SER A 105 2.44 0.87 13.21
CA SER A 105 1.24 0.38 13.86
C SER A 105 1.59 -0.66 14.91
N GLU A 106 1.30 -0.36 16.17
CA GLU A 106 1.40 -1.32 17.27
C GLU A 106 0.37 -2.44 17.12
N ARG A 107 -0.82 -2.13 16.62
CA ARG A 107 -1.90 -3.10 16.46
C ARG A 107 -1.58 -4.19 15.44
N SER A 108 -0.97 -3.82 14.31
CA SER A 108 -0.61 -4.76 13.24
C SER A 108 0.86 -5.19 13.29
N HIS A 109 1.62 -4.73 14.28
CA HIS A 109 3.06 -4.97 14.40
C HIS A 109 3.80 -4.68 13.09
N ALA A 110 3.49 -3.54 12.45
CA ALA A 110 4.01 -3.21 11.13
C ALA A 110 4.69 -1.84 11.09
N LEU A 111 5.80 -1.79 10.35
CA LEU A 111 6.44 -0.57 9.87
C LEU A 111 6.02 -0.37 8.42
N TYR A 112 5.27 0.69 8.15
CA TYR A 112 4.80 1.01 6.82
C TYR A 112 5.75 1.98 6.12
N TYR A 113 6.07 1.65 4.87
CA TYR A 113 6.80 2.51 3.95
C TYR A 113 5.88 2.81 2.77
N SER A 114 5.42 4.06 2.70
CA SER A 114 4.45 4.52 1.71
C SER A 114 5.17 5.18 0.53
N TYR A 115 4.94 4.67 -0.66
CA TYR A 115 5.57 5.14 -1.89
C TYR A 115 4.56 5.75 -2.85
N LEU A 116 5.00 6.74 -3.63
CA LEU A 116 4.34 7.20 -4.83
C LEU A 116 5.03 6.56 -6.04
N ALA A 117 4.30 5.76 -6.78
CA ALA A 117 4.73 5.21 -8.06
C ALA A 117 4.14 6.03 -9.21
N VAL A 118 4.99 6.62 -10.05
CA VAL A 118 4.55 7.27 -11.29
C VAL A 118 4.71 6.29 -12.43
N VAL A 119 3.65 6.10 -13.21
CA VAL A 119 3.59 5.17 -14.34
C VAL A 119 3.17 5.88 -15.63
N SER A 120 3.68 5.41 -16.76
CA SER A 120 3.32 5.87 -18.11
C SER A 120 2.71 4.76 -18.98
N CYS A 121 2.14 3.74 -18.34
CA CYS A 121 1.58 2.57 -19.00
C CYS A 121 0.31 2.89 -19.82
N ASP A 122 -0.10 1.95 -20.66
CA ASP A 122 -1.48 1.91 -21.11
C ASP A 122 -2.38 1.55 -19.89
N LYS A 123 -3.37 2.39 -19.62
CA LYS A 123 -4.27 2.21 -18.46
C LYS A 123 -5.07 0.91 -18.49
N ASP A 124 -5.30 0.36 -19.67
CA ASP A 124 -5.98 -0.92 -19.87
C ASP A 124 -5.02 -2.11 -19.74
N SER A 125 -3.73 -1.87 -19.50
CA SER A 125 -2.72 -2.93 -19.32
C SER A 125 -2.64 -3.50 -17.90
N VAL A 126 -3.47 -3.01 -16.98
CA VAL A 126 -3.49 -3.52 -15.59
C VAL A 126 -3.91 -4.98 -15.58
N VAL A 127 -3.08 -5.82 -14.95
CA VAL A 127 -3.34 -7.26 -14.77
C VAL A 127 -3.47 -7.54 -13.28
N LEU A 128 -4.70 -7.82 -12.85
CA LEU A 128 -5.00 -8.06 -11.44
C LEU A 128 -4.56 -9.45 -10.99
N GLN A 129 -3.96 -9.53 -9.81
CA GLN A 129 -3.59 -10.79 -9.20
C GLN A 129 -4.82 -11.52 -8.67
N GLU A 130 -5.01 -12.77 -9.11
CA GLU A 130 -6.11 -13.61 -8.65
C GLU A 130 -6.04 -13.85 -7.14
N GLY A 131 -7.15 -13.65 -6.45
CA GLY A 131 -7.25 -13.82 -4.99
C GLY A 131 -6.83 -12.59 -4.17
N GLU A 132 -6.21 -11.59 -4.80
CA GLU A 132 -5.85 -10.32 -4.15
C GLU A 132 -6.82 -9.20 -4.52
N THR A 133 -7.01 -8.98 -5.83
CA THR A 133 -7.83 -7.89 -6.37
C THR A 133 -8.79 -8.40 -7.45
N THR A 134 -9.96 -7.77 -7.55
CA THR A 134 -11.04 -8.19 -8.50
C THR A 134 -11.43 -7.13 -9.50
N ASP A 135 -11.06 -5.86 -9.26
CA ASP A 135 -11.42 -4.75 -10.13
C ASP A 135 -10.43 -3.61 -9.96
N TYR A 136 -10.39 -2.69 -10.92
CA TYR A 136 -9.61 -1.45 -10.82
C TYR A 136 -10.30 -0.30 -11.54
N LYS A 137 -9.94 0.91 -11.16
CA LYS A 137 -10.35 2.14 -11.86
C LYS A 137 -9.29 3.22 -11.72
N TRP A 138 -9.21 4.08 -12.73
CA TRP A 138 -8.43 5.31 -12.67
C TRP A 138 -9.36 6.47 -12.33
N VAL A 139 -8.97 7.27 -11.35
CA VAL A 139 -9.69 8.47 -10.91
C VAL A 139 -8.78 9.69 -11.04
N ASP A 140 -9.34 10.86 -11.26
CA ASP A 140 -8.59 12.11 -11.20
C ASP A 140 -8.24 12.49 -9.74
N ALA A 141 -7.52 13.58 -9.57
CA ALA A 141 -7.12 14.06 -8.24
C ALA A 141 -8.33 14.29 -7.33
N LYS A 142 -9.39 14.90 -7.85
CA LYS A 142 -10.64 15.09 -7.09
C LYS A 142 -11.26 13.75 -6.68
N GLY A 143 -11.30 12.77 -7.59
CA GLY A 143 -11.82 11.43 -7.31
C GLY A 143 -11.03 10.68 -6.25
N LEU A 144 -9.70 10.88 -6.15
CA LEU A 144 -8.89 10.35 -5.05
C LEU A 144 -9.25 11.02 -3.71
N LEU A 145 -9.42 12.34 -3.70
CA LEU A 145 -9.81 13.08 -2.50
C LEU A 145 -11.23 12.73 -2.06
N ASP A 146 -12.19 12.65 -2.98
CA ASP A 146 -13.56 12.19 -2.70
C ASP A 146 -13.55 10.78 -2.09
N TYR A 147 -12.70 9.87 -2.60
CA TYR A 147 -12.50 8.56 -2.00
C TYR A 147 -11.95 8.68 -0.57
N ALA A 148 -10.91 9.48 -0.35
CA ALA A 148 -10.26 9.64 0.96
C ALA A 148 -11.24 10.13 2.03
N GLU A 149 -12.21 10.97 1.67
CA GLU A 149 -13.26 11.50 2.57
C GLU A 149 -14.49 10.58 2.67
N SER A 150 -14.63 9.59 1.79
CA SER A 150 -15.81 8.71 1.75
C SER A 150 -15.88 7.79 2.99
N ALA A 151 -17.10 7.30 3.27
CA ALA A 151 -17.32 6.29 4.31
C ALA A 151 -16.68 4.92 3.95
N ASP A 152 -16.44 4.68 2.67
CA ASP A 152 -15.86 3.43 2.16
C ASP A 152 -14.33 3.45 2.14
N ALA A 153 -13.71 4.58 2.50
CA ALA A 153 -12.26 4.70 2.55
C ALA A 153 -11.65 3.79 3.62
N MET A 154 -10.59 3.11 3.25
CA MET A 154 -9.78 2.38 4.22
C MET A 154 -8.95 3.39 5.03
N ARG A 155 -9.50 3.89 6.14
CA ARG A 155 -8.96 5.01 6.93
C ARG A 155 -7.48 4.85 7.27
N ASN A 156 -7.04 3.65 7.62
CA ASN A 156 -5.63 3.40 7.92
C ASN A 156 -4.71 3.63 6.71
N HIS A 157 -5.18 3.32 5.48
CA HIS A 157 -4.43 3.61 4.26
C HIS A 157 -4.40 5.11 3.97
N VAL A 158 -5.54 5.79 4.07
CA VAL A 158 -5.63 7.24 3.88
C VAL A 158 -4.68 7.98 4.83
N GLU A 159 -4.65 7.60 6.11
CA GLU A 159 -3.75 8.21 7.09
C GLU A 159 -2.25 8.02 6.75
N ARG A 160 -1.88 6.89 6.16
CA ARG A 160 -0.50 6.67 5.71
C ARG A 160 -0.07 7.58 4.55
N TYR A 161 -1.03 8.03 3.74
CA TYR A 161 -0.82 8.97 2.63
C TYR A 161 -1.19 10.41 2.97
N ARG A 162 -1.52 10.73 4.24
CA ARG A 162 -2.09 12.02 4.65
C ARG A 162 -1.24 13.22 4.20
N GLY A 163 0.08 13.13 4.30
CA GLY A 163 0.98 14.20 3.83
C GLY A 163 0.77 14.51 2.34
N PHE A 164 0.79 13.47 1.51
CA PHE A 164 0.57 13.59 0.07
C PHE A 164 -0.86 14.08 -0.26
N ILE A 165 -1.88 13.57 0.46
CA ILE A 165 -3.27 13.99 0.26
C ILE A 165 -3.44 15.48 0.56
N ASN A 166 -2.87 15.99 1.65
CA ASN A 166 -2.96 17.42 1.99
C ASN A 166 -2.27 18.29 0.93
N GLU A 167 -1.11 17.87 0.41
CA GLU A 167 -0.44 18.57 -0.68
C GLU A 167 -1.29 18.60 -1.96
N LEU A 168 -1.96 17.51 -2.26
CA LEU A 168 -2.86 17.39 -3.42
C LEU A 168 -4.11 18.27 -3.25
N GLU A 169 -4.69 18.36 -2.03
CA GLU A 169 -5.80 19.24 -1.69
C GLU A 169 -5.43 20.70 -1.96
N ASP A 170 -4.25 21.12 -1.48
CA ASP A 170 -3.74 22.49 -1.69
C ASP A 170 -3.50 22.77 -3.19
N GLU A 171 -2.92 21.80 -3.93
CA GLU A 171 -2.60 21.94 -5.36
C GLU A 171 -3.84 22.20 -6.22
N ILE A 172 -4.94 21.50 -5.97
CA ILE A 172 -6.15 21.60 -6.79
C ILE A 172 -7.20 22.53 -6.21
N GLY A 173 -6.96 23.13 -5.02
CA GLY A 173 -7.93 23.99 -4.34
C GLY A 173 -9.20 23.24 -3.94
N TYR A 174 -9.06 22.04 -3.38
CA TYR A 174 -10.16 21.19 -2.97
C TYR A 174 -10.85 21.75 -1.74
N ASP A 175 -12.08 22.26 -1.92
CA ASP A 175 -12.94 22.69 -0.81
C ASP A 175 -13.81 21.50 -0.33
N GLN A 176 -13.75 21.23 0.98
CA GLN A 176 -14.55 20.19 1.66
C GLN A 176 -16.02 20.59 1.78
#